data_b166b24f3661f5f10fbf53cfec6f6097
#
_entry.id   b166b24f3661f5f10fbf53cfec6f6097
#
_cell.length_a   1.000
_cell.length_b   1.000
_cell.length_c   1.000
_cell.angle_alpha   90.00
_cell.angle_beta   90.00
_cell.angle_gamma   90.00
#
_symmetry.space_group_name_H-M   'P 1'
#
loop_
_entity.id
_entity.type
_entity.pdbx_description
1 polymer ?
#
loop_
_entity_poly.entity_id
_entity_poly.type
_entity_poly.pdbx_seq_one_letter_code
_entity_poly.pdbx_strand_id
1 'polypeptide(L)'
;FKPEIKHINVDKNLLIIPNVAIHMNRDVNNGYKFNAQKDTLPLLALSEKDSKITFEEILARNTGINVEDILDFDLFLYDRQKGEFVGENDEFYSVGRIDNLGMAFNSIKSLIDSEVTNTLALAMVFDNEEIGSSTKQGAGSTLLSDCFKKIVEDNSKNFYEVLHNSYLISADQAHSLHPNYTEMADPTNRPLINLSLIHI
;
A
#
# COMPACT_ATOMS: atom_id res chain seq x y z
N PHE A 1 -19.90 -1.29 -27.09
CA PHE A 1 -19.63 -0.44 -25.93
C PHE A 1 -18.34 -0.90 -25.28
N LYS A 2 -17.40 0.01 -25.07
CA LYS A 2 -16.14 -0.24 -24.36
C LYS A 2 -16.02 0.81 -23.25
N PRO A 3 -16.08 0.39 -21.97
CA PRO A 3 -15.90 1.34 -20.87
C PRO A 3 -14.47 1.87 -20.85
N GLU A 4 -14.30 3.11 -20.45
CA GLU A 4 -13.01 3.73 -20.16
C GLU A 4 -12.77 3.75 -18.66
N ILE A 5 -11.56 3.39 -18.22
CA ILE A 5 -11.17 3.45 -16.81
C ILE A 5 -10.42 4.76 -16.58
N LYS A 6 -10.88 5.53 -15.60
CA LYS A 6 -10.21 6.77 -15.16
C LYS A 6 -9.75 6.64 -13.72
N HIS A 7 -8.46 6.90 -13.50
CA HIS A 7 -7.91 7.05 -12.16
C HIS A 7 -8.12 8.48 -11.67
N ILE A 8 -8.66 8.58 -10.45
CA ILE A 8 -9.05 9.85 -9.86
C ILE A 8 -8.30 9.99 -8.53
N ASN A 9 -7.71 11.16 -8.32
CA ASN A 9 -7.19 11.55 -7.01
C ASN A 9 -7.94 12.80 -6.53
N VAL A 10 -8.81 12.63 -5.53
CA VAL A 10 -9.45 13.75 -4.86
C VAL A 10 -8.52 14.29 -3.79
N ASP A 11 -7.53 15.08 -4.18
CA ASP A 11 -6.50 15.64 -3.31
C ASP A 11 -7.05 16.76 -2.40
N LYS A 12 -7.95 16.38 -1.51
CA LYS A 12 -8.66 17.27 -0.60
C LYS A 12 -8.97 16.56 0.71
N ASN A 13 -8.99 17.28 1.83
CA ASN A 13 -9.51 16.76 3.10
C ASN A 13 -11.02 16.61 3.00
N LEU A 14 -11.47 15.45 2.53
CA LEU A 14 -12.86 15.20 2.17
C LEU A 14 -13.64 14.50 3.27
N LEU A 15 -12.98 13.62 4.01
CA LEU A 15 -13.60 12.68 4.93
C LEU A 15 -12.90 12.74 6.29
N ILE A 16 -13.63 12.40 7.34
CA ILE A 16 -13.09 12.18 8.67
C ILE A 16 -13.70 10.91 9.27
N ILE A 17 -12.90 10.13 9.96
CA ILE A 17 -13.35 8.98 10.76
C ILE A 17 -13.30 9.39 12.22
N PRO A 18 -14.40 9.85 12.82
CA PRO A 18 -14.44 10.29 14.21
C PRO A 18 -14.59 9.11 15.15
N ASN A 19 -14.10 9.27 16.38
CA ASN A 19 -14.46 8.41 17.50
C ASN A 19 -15.29 9.19 18.51
N VAL A 20 -15.93 8.47 19.42
CA VAL A 20 -16.70 9.08 20.50
C VAL A 20 -15.77 9.61 21.60
N ALA A 21 -16.21 10.64 22.32
CA ALA A 21 -15.47 11.16 23.46
C ALA A 21 -15.38 10.12 24.59
N ILE A 22 -14.34 10.21 25.40
CA ILE A 22 -14.10 9.31 26.56
C ILE A 22 -15.31 9.24 27.52
N HIS A 23 -16.08 10.30 27.60
CA HIS A 23 -17.31 10.33 28.45
C HIS A 23 -18.35 9.29 28.01
N MET A 24 -18.32 8.88 26.74
CA MET A 24 -19.24 7.89 26.18
C MET A 24 -18.57 6.50 26.03
N ASN A 25 -17.26 6.40 26.26
CA ASN A 25 -16.50 5.16 26.25
C ASN A 25 -15.41 5.22 27.32
N ARG A 26 -15.78 5.02 28.59
CA ARG A 26 -14.86 5.15 29.72
C ARG A 26 -13.82 4.03 29.81
N ASP A 27 -14.08 2.91 29.12
CA ASP A 27 -13.19 1.75 29.13
C ASP A 27 -12.09 1.82 28.06
N VAL A 28 -12.02 2.91 27.29
CA VAL A 28 -11.06 3.05 26.19
C VAL A 28 -9.60 2.83 26.63
N ASN A 29 -9.25 3.24 27.86
CA ASN A 29 -7.91 3.10 28.41
C ASN A 29 -7.58 1.65 28.84
N ASN A 30 -8.57 0.78 28.94
CA ASN A 30 -8.41 -0.65 29.27
C ASN A 30 -8.20 -1.53 28.02
N GLY A 31 -8.18 -0.91 26.86
CA GLY A 31 -8.08 -1.55 25.56
C GLY A 31 -9.31 -1.31 24.70
N TYR A 32 -9.09 -0.96 23.45
CA TYR A 32 -10.16 -0.70 22.49
C TYR A 32 -10.09 -1.72 21.36
N LYS A 33 -11.16 -2.49 21.22
CA LYS A 33 -11.29 -3.43 20.10
C LYS A 33 -12.10 -2.78 18.98
N PHE A 34 -11.46 -2.44 17.90
CA PHE A 34 -12.11 -1.86 16.73
C PHE A 34 -13.16 -2.81 16.11
N ASN A 35 -14.32 -2.25 15.84
CA ASN A 35 -15.33 -2.88 14.98
C ASN A 35 -15.27 -2.22 13.61
N ALA A 36 -14.72 -2.93 12.62
CA ALA A 36 -14.50 -2.40 11.28
C ALA A 36 -15.79 -1.87 10.61
N GLN A 37 -16.94 -2.46 10.94
CA GLN A 37 -18.21 -2.03 10.37
C GLN A 37 -18.74 -0.71 10.94
N LYS A 38 -18.37 -0.36 12.18
CA LYS A 38 -18.86 0.85 12.86
C LYS A 38 -17.80 1.93 12.99
N ASP A 39 -16.59 1.52 13.41
CA ASP A 39 -15.57 2.45 13.85
C ASP A 39 -14.75 3.04 12.71
N THR A 40 -14.85 2.45 11.52
CA THR A 40 -14.12 2.90 10.32
C THR A 40 -15.01 3.58 9.29
N LEU A 41 -16.29 3.82 9.60
CA LEU A 41 -17.19 4.55 8.70
C LEU A 41 -16.86 6.05 8.71
N PRO A 42 -16.50 6.63 7.55
CA PRO A 42 -16.17 8.03 7.45
C PRO A 42 -17.42 8.91 7.41
N LEU A 43 -17.29 10.12 7.93
CA LEU A 43 -18.25 11.20 7.73
C LEU A 43 -17.82 12.02 6.52
N LEU A 44 -18.74 12.20 5.58
CA LEU A 44 -18.52 12.92 4.32
C LEU A 44 -19.04 14.36 4.36
N ALA A 45 -20.25 14.54 4.81
CA ALA A 45 -20.93 15.84 4.76
C ALA A 45 -22.13 15.87 5.73
N LEU A 46 -22.57 17.07 6.02
CA LEU A 46 -23.91 17.34 6.58
C LEU A 46 -24.86 17.57 5.39
N SER A 47 -26.01 16.90 5.43
CA SER A 47 -27.06 17.12 4.44
C SER A 47 -28.33 17.61 5.13
N GLU A 48 -29.10 18.43 4.46
CA GLU A 48 -30.46 18.74 4.86
C GLU A 48 -31.34 17.49 4.74
N LYS A 49 -32.47 17.46 5.46
CA LYS A 49 -33.31 16.28 5.62
C LYS A 49 -33.74 15.62 4.29
N ASP A 50 -33.89 16.41 3.23
CA ASP A 50 -34.35 15.95 1.91
C ASP A 50 -33.27 16.04 0.82
N SER A 51 -32.03 16.40 1.18
CA SER A 51 -30.90 16.47 0.26
C SER A 51 -29.98 15.27 0.48
N LYS A 52 -29.63 14.56 -0.59
CA LYS A 52 -28.64 13.48 -0.58
C LYS A 52 -27.47 13.88 -1.46
N ILE A 53 -26.27 13.81 -0.91
CA ILE A 53 -25.03 13.89 -1.67
C ILE A 53 -24.66 12.49 -2.09
N THR A 54 -24.50 12.24 -3.39
CA THR A 54 -24.10 10.95 -3.92
C THR A 54 -22.60 10.94 -4.24
N PHE A 55 -22.00 9.75 -4.29
CA PHE A 55 -20.59 9.62 -4.68
C PHE A 55 -20.40 9.98 -6.16
N GLU A 56 -21.36 9.66 -7.01
CA GLU A 56 -21.36 10.03 -8.43
C GLU A 56 -21.29 11.55 -8.64
N GLU A 57 -22.03 12.32 -7.84
CA GLU A 57 -21.96 13.79 -7.88
C GLU A 57 -20.59 14.32 -7.42
N ILE A 58 -19.98 13.68 -6.44
CA ILE A 58 -18.63 14.04 -5.97
C ILE A 58 -17.61 13.72 -7.06
N LEU A 59 -17.70 12.55 -7.66
CA LEU A 59 -16.83 12.11 -8.74
C LEU A 59 -16.97 13.03 -9.96
N ALA A 60 -18.20 13.32 -10.38
CA ALA A 60 -18.49 14.22 -11.49
C ALA A 60 -17.84 15.60 -11.28
N ARG A 61 -17.99 16.19 -10.09
CA ARG A 61 -17.38 17.49 -9.74
C ARG A 61 -15.85 17.49 -9.76
N ASN A 62 -15.22 16.34 -9.44
CA ASN A 62 -13.76 16.26 -9.37
C ASN A 62 -13.11 15.78 -10.69
N THR A 63 -13.90 15.25 -11.62
CA THR A 63 -13.42 14.70 -12.89
C THR A 63 -13.86 15.49 -14.10
N GLY A 64 -14.92 16.28 -13.97
CA GLY A 64 -15.59 16.93 -15.09
C GLY A 64 -16.39 15.98 -15.98
N ILE A 65 -16.62 14.74 -15.54
CA ILE A 65 -17.47 13.75 -16.23
C ILE A 65 -18.92 13.99 -15.79
N ASN A 66 -19.89 13.77 -16.69
CA ASN A 66 -21.29 13.85 -16.29
C ASN A 66 -21.66 12.64 -15.42
N VAL A 67 -22.58 12.82 -14.49
CA VAL A 67 -23.04 11.77 -13.58
C VAL A 67 -23.56 10.56 -14.35
N GLU A 68 -24.32 10.78 -15.43
CA GLU A 68 -24.90 9.74 -16.28
C GLU A 68 -23.86 8.91 -17.06
N ASP A 69 -22.63 9.39 -17.18
CA ASP A 69 -21.54 8.68 -17.85
C ASP A 69 -20.74 7.79 -16.88
N ILE A 70 -21.00 7.89 -15.57
CA ILE A 70 -20.34 7.05 -14.54
C ILE A 70 -21.09 5.74 -14.44
N LEU A 71 -20.42 4.65 -14.80
CA LEU A 71 -21.00 3.31 -14.80
C LEU A 71 -20.81 2.56 -13.49
N ASP A 72 -19.61 2.70 -12.92
CA ASP A 72 -19.20 2.06 -11.68
C ASP A 72 -17.93 2.74 -11.14
N PHE A 73 -17.59 2.48 -9.87
CA PHE A 73 -16.38 3.03 -9.25
C PHE A 73 -15.91 2.19 -8.07
N ASP A 74 -14.59 2.16 -7.88
CA ASP A 74 -13.93 1.69 -6.68
C ASP A 74 -13.31 2.89 -5.95
N LEU A 75 -13.64 3.07 -4.66
CA LEU A 75 -13.20 4.20 -3.85
C LEU A 75 -12.31 3.74 -2.71
N PHE A 76 -11.17 4.37 -2.55
CA PHE A 76 -10.20 4.09 -1.51
C PHE A 76 -9.94 5.32 -0.67
N LEU A 77 -9.86 5.12 0.64
CA LEU A 77 -9.44 6.16 1.58
C LEU A 77 -7.92 6.15 1.70
N TYR A 78 -7.33 7.33 1.81
CA TYR A 78 -5.93 7.46 2.14
C TYR A 78 -5.70 8.63 3.09
N ASP A 79 -4.73 8.49 3.98
CA ASP A 79 -4.29 9.55 4.84
C ASP A 79 -3.46 10.56 4.03
N ARG A 80 -3.82 11.84 4.15
CA ARG A 80 -3.13 12.95 3.47
C ARG A 80 -2.04 13.58 4.32
N GLN A 81 -1.79 13.07 5.52
CA GLN A 81 -0.68 13.55 6.33
C GLN A 81 0.63 13.31 5.58
N LYS A 82 1.39 14.37 5.40
CA LYS A 82 2.69 14.29 4.74
C LYS A 82 3.73 13.70 5.68
N GLY A 83 4.77 13.10 5.10
CA GLY A 83 5.93 12.69 5.87
C GLY A 83 6.70 13.90 6.39
N GLU A 84 7.26 13.77 7.58
CA GLU A 84 8.05 14.80 8.24
C GLU A 84 9.30 14.19 8.87
N PHE A 85 10.35 14.97 8.97
CA PHE A 85 11.49 14.62 9.79
C PHE A 85 11.17 14.90 11.26
N VAL A 86 11.59 14.01 12.14
CA VAL A 86 11.32 14.05 13.58
C VAL A 86 12.56 13.67 14.36
N GLY A 87 12.65 14.17 15.57
CA GLY A 87 13.82 14.01 16.43
C GLY A 87 14.47 15.36 16.70
N GLU A 88 15.37 15.42 17.68
CA GLU A 88 16.05 16.68 18.02
C GLU A 88 16.96 17.16 16.88
N ASN A 89 17.50 16.23 16.09
CA ASN A 89 18.38 16.51 14.95
C ASN A 89 17.82 15.94 13.63
N ASP A 90 16.50 15.81 13.53
CA ASP A 90 15.83 15.27 12.34
C ASP A 90 16.24 13.81 11.98
N GLU A 91 16.54 12.99 12.99
CA GLU A 91 17.07 11.63 12.78
C GLU A 91 16.06 10.63 12.23
N PHE A 92 14.78 10.90 12.39
CA PHE A 92 13.71 10.00 12.00
C PHE A 92 12.88 10.61 10.87
N TYR A 93 12.37 9.74 10.03
CA TYR A 93 11.39 10.10 9.02
C TYR A 93 10.07 9.42 9.37
N SER A 94 9.07 10.22 9.74
CA SER A 94 7.73 9.76 10.09
C SER A 94 6.80 9.93 8.90
N VAL A 95 6.35 8.84 8.32
CA VAL A 95 5.46 8.84 7.16
C VAL A 95 4.59 7.59 7.17
N GLY A 96 3.36 7.74 6.69
CA GLY A 96 2.49 6.58 6.47
C GLY A 96 2.97 5.71 5.32
N ARG A 97 2.68 4.41 5.39
CA ARG A 97 2.89 3.44 4.30
C ARG A 97 4.36 3.26 3.88
N ILE A 98 5.32 3.52 4.78
CA ILE A 98 6.73 3.27 4.52
C ILE A 98 6.98 1.78 4.28
N ASP A 99 6.27 0.94 4.97
CA ASP A 99 6.00 -0.43 4.63
C ASP A 99 4.77 -0.46 3.69
N ASN A 100 4.92 -0.89 2.41
CA ASN A 100 6.20 -1.29 1.82
C ASN A 100 6.66 -0.33 0.69
N LEU A 101 6.23 0.93 0.70
CA LEU A 101 6.60 1.92 -0.32
C LEU A 101 8.12 2.17 -0.37
N GLY A 102 8.82 2.04 0.76
CA GLY A 102 10.28 2.17 0.81
C GLY A 102 10.97 1.12 -0.06
N MET A 103 10.60 -0.14 0.09
CA MET A 103 11.21 -1.23 -0.68
C MET A 103 10.68 -1.30 -2.12
N ALA A 104 9.42 -0.95 -2.35
CA ALA A 104 8.87 -0.81 -3.71
C ALA A 104 9.65 0.25 -4.51
N PHE A 105 9.90 1.42 -3.92
CA PHE A 105 10.73 2.46 -4.53
C PHE A 105 12.15 1.97 -4.83
N ASN A 106 12.80 1.35 -3.85
CA ASN A 106 14.17 0.86 -4.01
C ASN A 106 14.27 -0.23 -5.10
N SER A 107 13.30 -1.13 -5.18
CA SER A 107 13.26 -2.18 -6.20
C SER A 107 13.15 -1.60 -7.61
N ILE A 108 12.24 -0.66 -7.82
CA ILE A 108 12.05 0.01 -9.11
C ILE A 108 13.27 0.89 -9.46
N LYS A 109 13.77 1.65 -8.48
CA LYS A 109 14.93 2.53 -8.68
C LYS A 109 16.18 1.74 -9.03
N SER A 110 16.43 0.61 -8.36
CA SER A 110 17.54 -0.29 -8.65
C SER A 110 17.46 -0.84 -10.07
N LEU A 111 16.26 -1.20 -10.56
CA LEU A 111 16.06 -1.62 -11.94
C LEU A 111 16.41 -0.51 -12.93
N ILE A 112 15.94 0.72 -12.65
CA ILE A 112 16.21 1.88 -13.53
C ILE A 112 17.70 2.20 -13.59
N ASP A 113 18.40 2.10 -12.46
CA ASP A 113 19.83 2.44 -12.38
C ASP A 113 20.75 1.29 -12.82
N SER A 114 20.22 0.09 -13.03
CA SER A 114 21.03 -1.08 -13.41
C SER A 114 21.41 -1.05 -14.89
N GLU A 115 22.67 -1.37 -15.17
CA GLU A 115 23.12 -1.67 -16.53
C GLU A 115 23.02 -3.17 -16.80
N VAL A 116 21.98 -3.57 -17.53
CA VAL A 116 21.70 -4.97 -17.83
C VAL A 116 22.20 -5.28 -19.25
N THR A 117 23.17 -6.18 -19.39
CA THR A 117 23.76 -6.51 -20.68
C THR A 117 23.30 -7.88 -21.23
N ASN A 118 23.38 -8.93 -20.43
CA ASN A 118 23.13 -10.32 -20.86
C ASN A 118 22.07 -11.05 -20.03
N THR A 119 21.34 -10.33 -19.19
CA THR A 119 20.33 -10.88 -18.32
C THR A 119 19.01 -10.13 -18.48
N LEU A 120 17.91 -10.72 -18.05
CA LEU A 120 16.64 -10.05 -17.90
C LEU A 120 16.50 -9.62 -16.43
N ALA A 121 16.45 -8.33 -16.18
CA ALA A 121 16.14 -7.80 -14.86
C ALA A 121 14.66 -7.42 -14.80
N LEU A 122 13.98 -7.84 -13.73
CA LEU A 122 12.58 -7.54 -13.49
C LEU A 122 12.43 -6.97 -12.08
N ALA A 123 11.61 -5.95 -11.95
CA ALA A 123 11.08 -5.51 -10.66
C ALA A 123 9.56 -5.63 -10.69
N MET A 124 8.99 -6.20 -9.66
CA MET A 124 7.55 -6.40 -9.55
C MET A 124 7.08 -6.00 -8.17
N VAL A 125 6.00 -5.25 -8.10
CA VAL A 125 5.33 -4.87 -6.86
C VAL A 125 3.96 -5.54 -6.87
N PHE A 126 3.67 -6.28 -5.82
CA PHE A 126 2.40 -6.98 -5.65
C PHE A 126 1.46 -6.18 -4.79
N ASP A 127 0.17 -6.42 -4.97
CA ASP A 127 -0.89 -5.85 -4.15
C ASP A 127 -1.38 -6.86 -3.11
N ASN A 128 -2.13 -6.36 -2.12
CA ASN A 128 -2.88 -7.19 -1.16
C ASN A 128 -2.02 -8.11 -0.27
N GLU A 129 -0.80 -7.70 0.06
CA GLU A 129 0.04 -8.45 0.99
C GLU A 129 -0.63 -8.58 2.36
N GLU A 130 -1.16 -7.49 2.91
CA GLU A 130 -1.78 -7.40 4.25
C GLU A 130 -3.03 -8.30 4.42
N ILE A 131 -3.68 -8.67 3.34
CA ILE A 131 -4.81 -9.63 3.35
C ILE A 131 -4.40 -11.04 2.93
N GLY A 132 -3.09 -11.33 2.82
CA GLY A 132 -2.52 -12.66 2.66
C GLY A 132 -2.11 -13.04 1.25
N SER A 133 -1.92 -12.09 0.34
CA SER A 133 -1.35 -12.31 -1.03
C SER A 133 -2.13 -13.29 -1.93
N SER A 134 -3.26 -13.82 -1.52
CA SER A 134 -4.02 -14.86 -2.24
C SER A 134 -5.00 -14.30 -3.27
N THR A 135 -4.92 -13.02 -3.55
CA THR A 135 -5.75 -12.36 -4.57
C THR A 135 -5.14 -12.51 -5.95
N LYS A 136 -5.90 -12.12 -6.97
CA LYS A 136 -5.47 -12.16 -8.37
C LYS A 136 -4.23 -11.29 -8.65
N GLN A 137 -4.01 -10.23 -7.85
CA GLN A 137 -2.88 -9.28 -7.96
C GLN A 137 -1.79 -9.55 -6.91
N GLY A 138 -2.01 -10.47 -5.99
CA GLY A 138 -1.10 -10.77 -4.90
C GLY A 138 0.08 -11.64 -5.31
N ALA A 139 1.08 -11.70 -4.45
CA ALA A 139 2.28 -12.49 -4.69
C ALA A 139 2.03 -14.01 -4.78
N GLY A 140 0.92 -14.50 -4.18
CA GLY A 140 0.49 -15.90 -4.27
C GLY A 140 -0.26 -16.25 -5.55
N SER A 141 -0.47 -15.30 -6.46
CA SER A 141 -1.14 -15.54 -7.74
C SER A 141 -0.17 -16.06 -8.82
N THR A 142 -0.71 -16.40 -9.98
CA THR A 142 0.10 -16.75 -11.15
C THR A 142 0.67 -15.54 -11.90
N LEU A 143 0.38 -14.31 -11.44
CA LEU A 143 0.71 -13.08 -12.15
C LEU A 143 2.21 -12.99 -12.52
N LEU A 144 3.10 -13.24 -11.56
CA LEU A 144 4.55 -13.21 -11.81
C LEU A 144 4.95 -14.28 -12.84
N SER A 145 4.52 -15.52 -12.65
CA SER A 145 4.88 -16.62 -13.53
C SER A 145 4.36 -16.44 -14.95
N ASP A 146 3.14 -15.93 -15.09
CA ASP A 146 2.51 -15.70 -16.39
C ASP A 146 3.20 -14.54 -17.14
N CYS A 147 3.47 -13.43 -16.45
CA CYS A 147 4.22 -12.31 -17.02
C CYS A 147 5.65 -12.73 -17.42
N PHE A 148 6.35 -13.41 -16.53
CA PHE A 148 7.72 -13.85 -16.78
C PHE A 148 7.79 -14.84 -17.95
N LYS A 149 6.90 -15.84 -17.95
CA LYS A 149 6.80 -16.80 -19.03
C LYS A 149 6.54 -16.11 -20.37
N LYS A 150 5.61 -15.19 -20.42
CA LYS A 150 5.28 -14.41 -21.62
C LYS A 150 6.50 -13.65 -22.16
N ILE A 151 7.21 -12.95 -21.28
CA ILE A 151 8.43 -12.19 -21.68
C ILE A 151 9.51 -13.12 -22.22
N VAL A 152 9.75 -14.26 -21.57
CA VAL A 152 10.79 -15.21 -21.98
C VAL A 152 10.46 -15.85 -23.33
N GLU A 153 9.21 -16.28 -23.53
CA GLU A 153 8.74 -16.92 -24.75
C GLU A 153 8.70 -15.93 -25.94
N ASP A 154 8.28 -14.68 -25.71
CA ASP A 154 8.30 -13.63 -26.75
C ASP A 154 9.74 -13.30 -27.24
N ASN A 155 10.76 -13.58 -26.41
CA ASN A 155 12.17 -13.49 -26.78
C ASN A 155 12.76 -14.82 -27.30
N SER A 156 11.91 -15.79 -27.66
CA SER A 156 12.31 -17.09 -28.20
C SER A 156 13.26 -17.88 -27.30
N LYS A 157 13.10 -17.76 -25.97
CA LYS A 157 13.88 -18.50 -24.98
C LYS A 157 13.04 -19.61 -24.34
N ASN A 158 13.73 -20.63 -23.83
CA ASN A 158 13.07 -21.68 -23.05
C ASN A 158 12.79 -21.18 -21.63
N PHE A 159 11.54 -21.17 -21.23
CA PHE A 159 11.12 -20.68 -19.92
C PHE A 159 11.79 -21.40 -18.77
N TYR A 160 11.82 -22.74 -18.80
CA TYR A 160 12.37 -23.52 -17.68
C TYR A 160 13.89 -23.41 -17.57
N GLU A 161 14.58 -23.24 -18.68
CA GLU A 161 16.03 -23.00 -18.70
C GLU A 161 16.35 -21.62 -18.11
N VAL A 162 15.59 -20.59 -18.49
CA VAL A 162 15.76 -19.22 -17.94
C VAL A 162 15.42 -19.21 -16.47
N LEU A 163 14.33 -19.86 -16.06
CA LEU A 163 13.91 -19.94 -14.67
C LEU A 163 14.98 -20.64 -13.80
N HIS A 164 15.55 -21.76 -14.28
CA HIS A 164 16.60 -22.48 -13.57
C HIS A 164 17.87 -21.61 -13.32
N ASN A 165 18.18 -20.74 -14.26
CA ASN A 165 19.33 -19.83 -14.18
C ASN A 165 18.99 -18.45 -13.58
N SER A 166 17.81 -18.30 -13.04
CA SER A 166 17.34 -17.06 -12.40
C SER A 166 17.43 -17.15 -10.88
N TYR A 167 17.45 -15.99 -10.24
CA TYR A 167 17.23 -15.89 -8.80
C TYR A 167 16.25 -14.76 -8.51
N LEU A 168 15.61 -14.81 -7.34
CA LEU A 168 14.63 -13.84 -6.90
C LEU A 168 15.10 -13.21 -5.59
N ILE A 169 14.99 -11.89 -5.50
CA ILE A 169 15.15 -11.14 -4.27
C ILE A 169 13.77 -10.71 -3.82
N SER A 170 13.35 -11.18 -2.65
CA SER A 170 12.16 -10.66 -1.97
C SER A 170 12.57 -9.50 -1.08
N ALA A 171 11.92 -8.36 -1.27
CA ALA A 171 12.24 -7.13 -0.57
C ALA A 171 11.03 -6.64 0.21
N ASP A 172 11.20 -6.52 1.52
CA ASP A 172 10.16 -6.07 2.44
C ASP A 172 10.74 -5.16 3.51
N GLN A 173 9.90 -4.35 4.15
CA GLN A 173 10.31 -3.42 5.18
C GLN A 173 10.32 -4.11 6.56
N ALA A 174 11.50 -4.30 7.13
CA ALA A 174 11.65 -4.96 8.41
C ALA A 174 11.39 -4.01 9.59
N HIS A 175 10.82 -4.55 10.67
CA HIS A 175 10.74 -3.87 11.95
C HIS A 175 12.12 -3.71 12.59
N SER A 176 12.40 -2.56 13.18
CA SER A 176 13.54 -2.43 14.09
C SER A 176 13.16 -2.81 15.52
N LEU A 177 14.19 -3.11 16.33
CA LEU A 177 14.02 -3.29 17.76
C LEU A 177 13.36 -2.06 18.38
N HIS A 178 12.18 -2.24 18.99
CA HIS A 178 11.51 -1.17 19.70
C HIS A 178 12.10 -1.01 21.12
N PRO A 179 12.58 0.18 21.51
CA PRO A 179 13.30 0.37 22.77
C PRO A 179 12.44 0.10 24.01
N ASN A 180 11.13 0.28 23.92
CA ASN A 180 10.20 0.03 25.05
C ASN A 180 9.60 -1.37 25.08
N TYR A 181 9.84 -2.19 24.02
CA TYR A 181 9.26 -3.53 23.87
C TYR A 181 10.31 -4.50 23.32
N THR A 182 11.48 -4.51 23.95
CA THR A 182 12.62 -5.33 23.50
C THR A 182 12.34 -6.82 23.53
N GLU A 183 11.41 -7.25 24.38
CA GLU A 183 10.94 -8.64 24.50
C GLU A 183 10.10 -9.13 23.32
N MET A 184 9.61 -8.20 22.48
CA MET A 184 8.84 -8.54 21.28
C MET A 184 9.73 -8.90 20.09
N ALA A 185 11.03 -8.69 20.19
CA ALA A 185 12.00 -9.06 19.17
C ALA A 185 12.68 -10.39 19.47
N ASP A 186 13.23 -11.03 18.43
CA ASP A 186 14.07 -12.21 18.60
C ASP A 186 15.22 -11.94 19.61
N PRO A 187 15.50 -12.83 20.54
CA PRO A 187 16.49 -12.58 21.59
C PRO A 187 17.94 -12.49 21.07
N THR A 188 18.20 -13.08 19.92
CA THR A 188 19.55 -13.17 19.31
C THR A 188 19.73 -12.29 18.08
N ASN A 189 18.71 -12.24 17.21
CA ASN A 189 18.76 -11.53 15.94
C ASN A 189 17.85 -10.29 16.02
N ARG A 190 18.41 -9.19 16.49
CA ARG A 190 17.68 -7.94 16.73
C ARG A 190 18.02 -6.91 15.67
N PRO A 191 17.13 -6.65 14.69
CA PRO A 191 17.38 -5.61 13.71
C PRO A 191 17.38 -4.24 14.40
N LEU A 192 18.40 -3.45 14.13
CA LEU A 192 18.47 -2.07 14.61
C LEU A 192 18.02 -1.12 13.53
N ILE A 193 17.55 0.05 13.93
CA ILE A 193 17.15 1.10 12.99
C ILE A 193 18.35 1.46 12.08
N ASN A 194 18.07 1.67 10.80
CA ASN A 194 19.06 1.91 9.74
C ASN A 194 20.07 0.77 9.48
N LEU A 195 19.86 -0.41 10.09
CA LEU A 195 20.63 -1.60 9.79
C LEU A 195 19.74 -2.68 9.17
N SER A 196 20.26 -3.35 8.16
CA SER A 196 19.58 -4.48 7.52
C SER A 196 19.60 -5.71 8.41
N LEU A 197 18.64 -6.62 8.22
CA LEU A 197 18.67 -7.97 8.79
C LEU A 197 19.90 -8.79 8.36
N ILE A 198 20.52 -8.44 7.25
CA ILE A 198 21.71 -9.12 6.72
C ILE A 198 22.99 -8.75 7.51
N HIS A 199 22.98 -7.65 8.23
CA HIS A 199 24.13 -7.16 9.02
C HIS A 199 24.11 -7.61 10.49
N ILE A 200 23.23 -8.53 10.81
CA ILE A 200 23.16 -9.15 12.15
C ILE A 200 24.13 -10.37 12.22
#